data_f57af05bb0550d4e54568ac743f2b04a
#
_entry.id   f57af05bb0550d4e54568ac743f2b04a
#
_cell.length_a   1.000
_cell.length_b   1.000
_cell.length_c   1.000
_cell.angle_alpha   90.00
_cell.angle_beta   90.00
_cell.angle_gamma   90.00
#
_symmetry.space_group_name_H-M   'P 1'
#
loop_
_entity.id
_entity.type
_entity.pdbx_description
1 polymer ?
#
loop_
_entity_poly.entity_id
_entity_poly.type
_entity_poly.pdbx_seq_one_letter_code
_entity_poly.pdbx_strand_id
1 'polypeptide(L)'
;MTRDSRAWVFVAAAFAGFAVLGWPLNPASIDWQPALALRQPWRAFTAIGVHYSTAHLIGNLAGVALAGVFGVAARVPARLAWAWLAAWPLTHFGLLIRPDLAHYGGLSGVVHAGVAIVIVFVLVSGTRRQRLVGSAVLIGFCAKLLSEAPWGEALRHPAGWDIAVAPLAHTTGALAGAVCAVLALGSWRSTALRPSAPASSPTSSSAEPP
;
A
#
# COMPACT_ATOMS: atom_id res chain seq x y z
N MET A 1 -20.51 -6.56 6.95
CA MET A 1 -19.29 -6.25 6.17
C MET A 1 -19.43 -6.75 4.75
N THR A 2 -19.23 -5.92 3.73
CA THR A 2 -19.25 -6.32 2.32
C THR A 2 -18.04 -7.21 1.99
N ARG A 3 -18.11 -7.95 0.85
CA ARG A 3 -16.96 -8.74 0.36
C ARG A 3 -15.71 -7.88 0.18
N ASP A 4 -15.87 -6.68 -0.34
CA ASP A 4 -14.80 -5.71 -0.56
C ASP A 4 -14.13 -5.28 0.76
N SER A 5 -14.92 -4.91 1.77
CA SER A 5 -14.39 -4.55 3.08
C SER A 5 -13.64 -5.70 3.76
N ARG A 6 -14.06 -6.96 3.52
CA ARG A 6 -13.36 -8.14 4.05
C ARG A 6 -11.95 -8.28 3.48
N ALA A 7 -11.79 -8.09 2.15
CA ALA A 7 -10.48 -8.17 1.50
C ALA A 7 -9.51 -7.11 2.05
N TRP A 8 -9.98 -5.88 2.21
CA TRP A 8 -9.17 -4.79 2.76
C TRP A 8 -8.74 -5.06 4.21
N VAL A 9 -9.68 -5.46 5.05
CA VAL A 9 -9.39 -5.81 6.46
C VAL A 9 -8.48 -7.02 6.55
N PHE A 10 -8.66 -8.03 5.69
CA PHE A 10 -7.79 -9.20 5.65
C PHE A 10 -6.33 -8.81 5.36
N VAL A 11 -6.09 -7.93 4.39
CA VAL A 11 -4.73 -7.44 4.08
C VAL A 11 -4.15 -6.64 5.25
N ALA A 12 -4.93 -5.75 5.88
CA ALA A 12 -4.49 -5.03 7.06
C ALA A 12 -4.13 -5.98 8.22
N ALA A 13 -4.97 -6.98 8.47
CA ALA A 13 -4.73 -8.00 9.50
C ALA A 13 -3.51 -8.88 9.18
N ALA A 14 -3.31 -9.23 7.91
CA ALA A 14 -2.13 -9.98 7.47
C ALA A 14 -0.84 -9.18 7.72
N PHE A 15 -0.81 -7.89 7.42
CA PHE A 15 0.34 -7.04 7.72
C PHE A 15 0.60 -6.90 9.21
N ALA A 16 -0.46 -6.72 10.02
CA ALA A 16 -0.33 -6.69 11.49
C ALA A 16 0.20 -8.02 12.02
N GLY A 17 -0.34 -9.15 11.55
CA GLY A 17 0.12 -10.49 11.92
C GLY A 17 1.59 -10.71 11.55
N PHE A 18 2.01 -10.27 10.34
CA PHE A 18 3.40 -10.40 9.92
C PHE A 18 4.34 -9.55 10.79
N ALA A 19 3.92 -8.34 11.17
CA ALA A 19 4.68 -7.47 12.08
C ALA A 19 4.89 -8.15 13.47
N VAL A 20 3.84 -8.75 14.02
CA VAL A 20 3.89 -9.46 15.31
C VAL A 20 4.74 -10.73 15.22
N LEU A 21 4.58 -11.53 14.16
CA LEU A 21 5.35 -12.77 13.96
C LEU A 21 6.83 -12.50 13.68
N GLY A 22 7.15 -11.39 13.04
CA GLY A 22 8.52 -10.97 12.77
C GLY A 22 9.24 -10.38 13.99
N TRP A 23 8.50 -9.89 14.98
CA TRP A 23 9.03 -9.21 16.16
C TRP A 23 10.15 -9.97 16.92
N PRO A 24 10.03 -11.28 17.17
CA PRO A 24 11.08 -12.03 17.89
C PRO A 24 12.30 -12.39 17.03
N LEU A 25 12.26 -12.14 15.72
CA LEU A 25 13.34 -12.52 14.82
C LEU A 25 14.51 -11.52 14.88
N ASN A 26 15.73 -12.00 14.58
CA ASN A 26 16.88 -11.11 14.49
C ASN A 26 16.68 -10.10 13.33
N PRO A 27 16.63 -8.79 13.60
CA PRO A 27 16.42 -7.77 12.58
C PRO A 27 17.37 -7.90 11.39
N ALA A 28 18.66 -8.06 11.61
CA ALA A 28 19.68 -8.12 10.56
C ALA A 28 19.49 -9.29 9.58
N SER A 29 18.73 -10.33 9.96
CA SER A 29 18.46 -11.48 9.08
C SER A 29 17.32 -11.21 8.08
N ILE A 30 16.40 -10.28 8.39
CA ILE A 30 15.15 -10.09 7.63
C ILE A 30 14.86 -8.64 7.24
N ASP A 31 15.65 -7.66 7.71
CA ASP A 31 15.49 -6.25 7.35
C ASP A 31 15.87 -5.97 5.88
N TRP A 32 15.40 -4.87 5.36
CA TRP A 32 15.76 -4.41 4.03
C TRP A 32 17.15 -3.79 4.05
N GLN A 33 18.01 -4.26 3.17
CA GLN A 33 19.37 -3.75 2.96
C GLN A 33 19.54 -3.46 1.47
N PRO A 34 19.55 -2.20 1.03
CA PRO A 34 19.70 -1.84 -0.39
C PRO A 34 20.90 -2.50 -1.07
N ALA A 35 22.03 -2.62 -0.38
CA ALA A 35 23.24 -3.27 -0.87
C ALA A 35 23.06 -4.77 -1.20
N LEU A 36 22.08 -5.42 -0.58
CA LEU A 36 21.78 -6.84 -0.80
C LEU A 36 20.59 -7.09 -1.72
N ALA A 37 19.94 -6.05 -2.26
CA ALA A 37 18.69 -6.16 -2.98
C ALA A 37 18.70 -7.16 -4.13
N LEU A 38 19.79 -7.25 -4.90
CA LEU A 38 19.92 -8.20 -6.03
C LEU A 38 20.22 -9.63 -5.57
N ARG A 39 20.87 -9.81 -4.41
CA ARG A 39 21.22 -11.13 -3.88
C ARG A 39 20.16 -11.70 -2.96
N GLN A 40 19.42 -10.83 -2.27
CA GLN A 40 18.43 -11.17 -1.26
C GLN A 40 17.13 -10.36 -1.44
N PRO A 41 16.46 -10.47 -2.62
CA PRO A 41 15.27 -9.68 -2.93
C PRO A 41 14.07 -9.97 -2.02
N TRP A 42 14.04 -11.14 -1.35
CA TRP A 42 13.01 -11.49 -0.38
C TRP A 42 12.93 -10.52 0.80
N ARG A 43 14.03 -9.80 1.11
CA ARG A 43 14.07 -8.79 2.17
C ARG A 43 13.07 -7.65 1.92
N ALA A 44 12.68 -7.39 0.67
CA ALA A 44 11.61 -6.46 0.36
C ALA A 44 10.24 -6.91 0.91
N PHE A 45 10.09 -8.18 1.23
CA PHE A 45 8.89 -8.72 1.85
C PHE A 45 9.04 -8.89 3.36
N THR A 46 10.21 -9.26 3.85
CA THR A 46 10.40 -9.58 5.27
C THR A 46 10.60 -8.34 6.15
N ALA A 47 11.04 -7.23 5.60
CA ALA A 47 11.35 -6.01 6.34
C ALA A 47 10.18 -5.43 7.15
N ILE A 48 8.92 -5.67 6.76
CA ILE A 48 7.74 -5.23 7.52
C ILE A 48 7.59 -5.97 8.86
N GLY A 49 8.27 -7.11 9.04
CA GLY A 49 8.31 -7.84 10.30
C GLY A 49 9.31 -7.26 11.30
N VAL A 50 10.22 -6.39 10.85
CA VAL A 50 11.28 -5.83 11.69
C VAL A 50 10.78 -4.61 12.45
N HIS A 51 10.94 -4.63 13.76
CA HIS A 51 10.68 -3.48 14.63
C HIS A 51 11.80 -3.35 15.65
N TYR A 52 12.38 -2.17 15.76
CA TYR A 52 13.57 -1.96 16.60
C TYR A 52 13.22 -1.60 18.05
N SER A 53 11.92 -1.36 18.34
CA SER A 53 11.41 -1.14 19.70
C SER A 53 9.93 -1.49 19.83
N THR A 54 9.46 -1.67 21.06
CA THR A 54 8.04 -1.91 21.35
C THR A 54 7.17 -0.74 20.91
N ALA A 55 7.63 0.50 21.12
CA ALA A 55 6.90 1.70 20.66
C ALA A 55 6.77 1.73 19.14
N HIS A 56 7.83 1.33 18.42
CA HIS A 56 7.79 1.20 16.95
C HIS A 56 6.74 0.17 16.50
N LEU A 57 6.71 -1.01 17.11
CA LEU A 57 5.71 -2.04 16.79
C LEU A 57 4.29 -1.53 17.06
N ILE A 58 4.04 -0.97 18.24
CA ILE A 58 2.70 -0.46 18.63
C ILE A 58 2.27 0.65 17.68
N GLY A 59 3.14 1.61 17.36
CA GLY A 59 2.86 2.67 16.41
C GLY A 59 2.47 2.16 15.02
N ASN A 60 3.16 1.13 14.55
CA ASN A 60 2.85 0.49 13.27
C ASN A 60 1.55 -0.31 13.29
N LEU A 61 1.26 -1.03 14.38
CA LEU A 61 -0.01 -1.73 14.55
C LEU A 61 -1.19 -0.74 14.61
N ALA A 62 -1.04 0.38 15.32
CA ALA A 62 -2.03 1.44 15.31
C ALA A 62 -2.21 2.06 13.92
N GLY A 63 -1.11 2.30 13.20
CA GLY A 63 -1.13 2.83 11.84
C GLY A 63 -1.87 1.92 10.86
N VAL A 64 -1.60 0.60 10.88
CA VAL A 64 -2.28 -0.36 10.00
C VAL A 64 -3.76 -0.52 10.37
N ALA A 65 -4.10 -0.45 11.65
CA ALA A 65 -5.50 -0.44 12.10
C ALA A 65 -6.25 0.79 11.58
N LEU A 66 -5.65 1.98 11.67
CA LEU A 66 -6.21 3.22 11.14
C LEU A 66 -6.38 3.16 9.61
N ALA A 67 -5.38 2.65 8.87
CA ALA A 67 -5.49 2.45 7.43
C ALA A 67 -6.62 1.43 7.09
N GLY A 68 -6.77 0.39 7.90
CA GLY A 68 -7.87 -0.57 7.82
C GLY A 68 -9.23 0.09 7.97
N VAL A 69 -9.42 0.86 9.05
CA VAL A 69 -10.67 1.60 9.32
C VAL A 69 -10.95 2.63 8.23
N PHE A 70 -9.93 3.35 7.77
CA PHE A 70 -10.08 4.35 6.70
C PHE A 70 -10.58 3.71 5.40
N GLY A 71 -10.01 2.57 4.99
CA GLY A 71 -10.46 1.87 3.79
C GLY A 71 -11.87 1.30 3.91
N VAL A 72 -12.26 0.78 5.09
CA VAL A 72 -13.64 0.33 5.35
C VAL A 72 -14.63 1.49 5.29
N ALA A 73 -14.33 2.61 5.94
CA ALA A 73 -15.16 3.82 5.92
C ALA A 73 -15.31 4.39 4.50
N ALA A 74 -14.23 4.36 3.71
CA ALA A 74 -14.24 4.75 2.31
C ALA A 74 -14.95 3.75 1.39
N ARG A 75 -15.24 2.52 1.84
CA ARG A 75 -15.78 1.41 1.04
C ARG A 75 -14.87 1.02 -0.13
N VAL A 76 -13.57 0.92 0.16
CA VAL A 76 -12.56 0.56 -0.85
C VAL A 76 -12.90 -0.81 -1.47
N PRO A 77 -12.91 -0.94 -2.82
CA PRO A 77 -13.17 -2.20 -3.49
C PRO A 77 -11.99 -3.19 -3.34
N ALA A 78 -12.30 -4.49 -3.38
CA ALA A 78 -11.35 -5.59 -3.15
C ALA A 78 -10.09 -5.51 -4.02
N ARG A 79 -10.19 -5.02 -5.26
CA ARG A 79 -9.03 -4.85 -6.15
C ARG A 79 -7.96 -3.90 -5.57
N LEU A 80 -8.35 -2.93 -4.75
CA LEU A 80 -7.40 -2.03 -4.10
C LEU A 80 -6.71 -2.66 -2.89
N ALA A 81 -7.28 -3.72 -2.30
CA ALA A 81 -6.55 -4.56 -1.35
C ALA A 81 -5.36 -5.27 -2.04
N TRP A 82 -5.56 -5.77 -3.26
CA TRP A 82 -4.47 -6.32 -4.07
C TRP A 82 -3.44 -5.25 -4.48
N ALA A 83 -3.89 -4.02 -4.76
CA ALA A 83 -2.99 -2.90 -5.00
C ALA A 83 -2.12 -2.60 -3.77
N TRP A 84 -2.65 -2.75 -2.54
CA TRP A 84 -1.88 -2.58 -1.31
C TRP A 84 -0.83 -3.67 -1.14
N LEU A 85 -1.17 -4.92 -1.42
CA LEU A 85 -0.19 -6.02 -1.45
C LEU A 85 0.91 -5.80 -2.49
N ALA A 86 0.56 -5.29 -3.69
CA ALA A 86 1.55 -4.98 -4.72
C ALA A 86 2.46 -3.80 -4.33
N ALA A 87 1.92 -2.78 -3.67
CA ALA A 87 2.67 -1.63 -3.18
C ALA A 87 3.69 -1.99 -2.09
N TRP A 88 3.47 -3.07 -1.35
CA TRP A 88 4.35 -3.53 -0.28
C TRP A 88 5.81 -3.69 -0.71
N PRO A 89 6.20 -4.61 -1.62
CA PRO A 89 7.60 -4.72 -2.04
C PRO A 89 8.09 -3.48 -2.76
N LEU A 90 7.24 -2.78 -3.52
CA LEU A 90 7.61 -1.56 -4.23
C LEU A 90 8.03 -0.44 -3.28
N THR A 91 7.43 -0.38 -2.08
CA THR A 91 7.84 0.55 -1.01
C THR A 91 9.32 0.37 -0.68
N HIS A 92 9.77 -0.87 -0.51
CA HIS A 92 11.15 -1.17 -0.15
C HIS A 92 12.11 -1.04 -1.34
N PHE A 93 11.72 -1.50 -2.53
CA PHE A 93 12.52 -1.27 -3.74
C PHE A 93 12.71 0.23 -4.04
N GLY A 94 11.75 1.07 -3.68
CA GLY A 94 11.91 2.52 -3.77
C GLY A 94 13.07 3.09 -2.94
N LEU A 95 13.52 2.38 -1.90
CA LEU A 95 14.67 2.78 -1.07
C LEU A 95 16.03 2.51 -1.74
N LEU A 96 16.07 1.88 -2.90
CA LEU A 96 17.31 1.70 -3.69
C LEU A 96 17.95 3.03 -4.12
N ILE A 97 17.18 4.12 -4.13
CA ILE A 97 17.71 5.45 -4.42
C ILE A 97 18.54 6.05 -3.28
N ARG A 98 18.62 5.35 -2.12
CA ARG A 98 19.40 5.74 -0.94
C ARG A 98 20.42 4.65 -0.59
N PRO A 99 21.56 4.63 -1.29
CA PRO A 99 22.62 3.63 -1.06
C PRO A 99 23.30 3.78 0.31
N ASP A 100 23.17 4.93 0.94
CA ASP A 100 23.64 5.23 2.29
C ASP A 100 22.75 4.65 3.39
N LEU A 101 21.56 4.13 3.05
CA LEU A 101 20.67 3.41 3.97
C LEU A 101 21.17 1.98 4.15
N ALA A 102 21.91 1.69 5.23
CA ALA A 102 22.44 0.36 5.47
C ALA A 102 21.36 -0.66 5.84
N HIS A 103 20.43 -0.29 6.73
CA HIS A 103 19.38 -1.13 7.28
C HIS A 103 18.05 -0.40 7.34
N TYR A 104 16.97 -1.07 6.98
CA TYR A 104 15.61 -0.57 7.15
C TYR A 104 14.67 -1.70 7.55
N GLY A 105 13.80 -1.43 8.51
CA GLY A 105 12.71 -2.31 8.93
C GLY A 105 11.52 -1.50 9.41
N GLY A 106 10.34 -2.09 9.27
CA GLY A 106 9.10 -1.52 9.75
C GLY A 106 7.98 -1.54 8.74
N LEU A 107 6.77 -1.53 9.26
CA LEU A 107 5.53 -1.55 8.47
C LEU A 107 5.10 -0.15 8.02
N SER A 108 5.70 0.91 8.55
CA SER A 108 5.22 2.28 8.39
C SER A 108 5.13 2.74 6.93
N GLY A 109 6.12 2.42 6.09
CA GLY A 109 6.07 2.74 4.66
C GLY A 109 4.87 2.08 3.97
N VAL A 110 4.60 0.81 4.27
CA VAL A 110 3.44 0.07 3.71
C VAL A 110 2.11 0.60 4.25
N VAL A 111 2.07 1.11 5.49
CA VAL A 111 0.90 1.84 6.01
C VAL A 111 0.65 3.11 5.19
N HIS A 112 1.69 3.87 4.87
CA HIS A 112 1.56 5.07 4.01
C HIS A 112 1.06 4.71 2.61
N ALA A 113 1.46 3.55 2.06
CA ALA A 113 0.90 3.04 0.81
C ALA A 113 -0.61 2.79 0.92
N GLY A 114 -1.08 2.15 1.99
CA GLY A 114 -2.49 1.92 2.25
C GLY A 114 -3.29 3.23 2.33
N VAL A 115 -2.79 4.21 3.08
CA VAL A 115 -3.42 5.53 3.19
C VAL A 115 -3.49 6.23 1.83
N ALA A 116 -2.41 6.23 1.04
CA ALA A 116 -2.38 6.82 -0.30
C ALA A 116 -3.39 6.16 -1.24
N ILE A 117 -3.53 4.83 -1.20
CA ILE A 117 -4.54 4.10 -1.98
C ILE A 117 -5.96 4.59 -1.66
N VAL A 118 -6.30 4.74 -0.37
CA VAL A 118 -7.63 5.21 0.03
C VAL A 118 -7.84 6.65 -0.42
N ILE A 119 -6.85 7.52 -0.28
CA ILE A 119 -6.91 8.91 -0.74
C ILE A 119 -7.19 8.96 -2.25
N VAL A 120 -6.40 8.25 -3.07
CA VAL A 120 -6.61 8.20 -4.53
C VAL A 120 -8.01 7.71 -4.86
N PHE A 121 -8.46 6.64 -4.21
CA PHE A 121 -9.80 6.09 -4.44
C PHE A 121 -10.90 7.10 -4.16
N VAL A 122 -10.89 7.76 -3.00
CA VAL A 122 -11.95 8.70 -2.64
C VAL A 122 -11.95 9.96 -3.51
N LEU A 123 -10.78 10.41 -3.97
CA LEU A 123 -10.68 11.55 -4.87
C LEU A 123 -11.19 11.23 -6.28
N VAL A 124 -10.93 10.03 -6.80
CA VAL A 124 -11.30 9.62 -8.16
C VAL A 124 -12.74 9.12 -8.22
N SER A 125 -13.19 8.33 -7.24
CA SER A 125 -14.45 7.57 -7.31
C SER A 125 -15.42 7.90 -6.17
N GLY A 126 -15.03 8.73 -5.20
CA GLY A 126 -15.85 9.07 -4.05
C GLY A 126 -16.98 10.05 -4.35
N THR A 127 -17.97 10.11 -3.43
CA THR A 127 -19.00 11.17 -3.38
C THR A 127 -18.35 12.53 -3.11
N ARG A 128 -19.10 13.62 -3.31
CA ARG A 128 -18.62 14.99 -3.00
C ARG A 128 -18.09 15.10 -1.57
N ARG A 129 -18.80 14.52 -0.58
CA ARG A 129 -18.38 14.53 0.81
C ARG A 129 -17.10 13.75 1.02
N GLN A 130 -16.99 12.56 0.43
CA GLN A 130 -15.76 11.74 0.50
C GLN A 130 -14.57 12.46 -0.13
N ARG A 131 -14.77 13.10 -1.29
CA ARG A 131 -13.71 13.90 -1.93
C ARG A 131 -13.24 15.05 -1.06
N LEU A 132 -14.14 15.78 -0.41
CA LEU A 132 -13.78 16.88 0.50
C LEU A 132 -12.93 16.35 1.67
N VAL A 133 -13.37 15.27 2.33
CA VAL A 133 -12.61 14.63 3.41
C VAL A 133 -11.26 14.10 2.89
N GLY A 134 -11.27 13.43 1.73
CA GLY A 134 -10.06 12.91 1.11
C GLY A 134 -9.05 14.00 0.75
N SER A 135 -9.51 15.18 0.30
CA SER A 135 -8.64 16.33 0.03
C SER A 135 -8.02 16.87 1.32
N ALA A 136 -8.79 16.98 2.40
CA ALA A 136 -8.26 17.40 3.70
C ALA A 136 -7.21 16.40 4.23
N VAL A 137 -7.48 15.09 4.12
CA VAL A 137 -6.53 14.04 4.49
C VAL A 137 -5.28 14.10 3.60
N LEU A 138 -5.42 14.32 2.29
CA LEU A 138 -4.30 14.47 1.36
C LEU A 138 -3.39 15.63 1.78
N ILE A 139 -3.97 16.80 2.10
CA ILE A 139 -3.20 17.98 2.55
C ILE A 139 -2.39 17.64 3.80
N GLY A 140 -3.03 17.07 4.83
CA GLY A 140 -2.34 16.68 6.07
C GLY A 140 -1.28 15.59 5.83
N PHE A 141 -1.57 14.63 4.95
CA PHE A 141 -0.66 13.56 4.57
C PHE A 141 0.58 14.10 3.84
N CYS A 142 0.39 15.00 2.86
CA CYS A 142 1.50 15.65 2.18
C CYS A 142 2.31 16.54 3.13
N ALA A 143 1.65 17.33 3.98
CA ALA A 143 2.32 18.16 4.97
C ALA A 143 3.20 17.31 5.91
N LYS A 144 2.68 16.15 6.37
CA LYS A 144 3.43 15.18 7.18
C LYS A 144 4.65 14.65 6.43
N LEU A 145 4.50 14.18 5.20
CA LEU A 145 5.61 13.66 4.41
C LEU A 145 6.69 14.74 4.17
N LEU A 146 6.28 15.97 3.85
CA LEU A 146 7.21 17.08 3.64
C LEU A 146 7.93 17.49 4.91
N SER A 147 7.24 17.50 6.07
CA SER A 147 7.85 17.84 7.37
C SER A 147 8.94 16.86 7.80
N GLU A 148 8.91 15.63 7.31
CA GLU A 148 9.94 14.63 7.55
C GLU A 148 11.19 14.84 6.69
N ALA A 149 11.16 15.74 5.71
CA ALA A 149 12.26 16.03 4.79
C ALA A 149 12.90 14.76 4.19
N PRO A 150 12.17 14.00 3.34
CA PRO A 150 12.64 12.72 2.80
C PRO A 150 13.88 12.84 1.89
N TRP A 151 14.23 14.04 1.48
CA TRP A 151 15.45 14.38 0.75
C TRP A 151 16.67 14.61 1.64
N GLY A 152 16.48 14.67 2.97
CA GLY A 152 17.51 14.89 3.97
C GLY A 152 18.33 13.63 4.28
N GLU A 153 18.70 13.43 5.53
CA GLU A 153 19.44 12.24 5.99
C GLU A 153 18.61 10.95 5.81
N ALA A 154 19.30 9.82 5.55
CA ALA A 154 18.64 8.52 5.38
C ALA A 154 17.85 8.11 6.62
N LEU A 155 18.41 8.39 7.80
CA LEU A 155 17.81 8.14 9.11
C LEU A 155 17.77 9.44 9.91
N ARG A 156 16.63 9.69 10.56
CA ARG A 156 16.43 10.84 11.46
C ARG A 156 15.99 10.34 12.83
N HIS A 157 16.38 11.06 13.87
CA HIS A 157 15.97 10.77 15.25
C HIS A 157 14.99 11.87 15.74
N PRO A 158 13.68 11.71 15.51
CA PRO A 158 12.70 12.69 15.96
C PRO A 158 12.63 12.70 17.49
N ALA A 159 12.45 13.88 18.08
CA ALA A 159 12.26 14.00 19.53
C ALA A 159 11.07 13.14 20.00
N GLY A 160 11.25 12.41 21.09
CA GLY A 160 10.21 11.54 21.65
C GLY A 160 10.10 10.15 21.03
N TRP A 161 10.95 9.82 20.04
CA TRP A 161 11.05 8.46 19.50
C TRP A 161 12.34 7.78 20.00
N ASP A 162 12.23 6.48 20.28
CA ASP A 162 13.33 5.63 20.77
C ASP A 162 14.09 4.94 19.63
N ILE A 163 13.74 5.24 18.39
CA ILE A 163 14.38 4.70 17.18
C ILE A 163 14.64 5.79 16.14
N ALA A 164 15.56 5.50 15.23
CA ALA A 164 15.70 6.27 14.01
C ALA A 164 14.56 5.94 13.03
N VAL A 165 14.06 6.95 12.34
CA VAL A 165 13.02 6.85 11.31
C VAL A 165 13.67 7.09 9.95
N ALA A 166 13.26 6.33 8.93
CA ALA A 166 13.65 6.55 7.53
C ALA A 166 12.53 7.29 6.78
N PRO A 167 12.57 8.63 6.66
CA PRO A 167 11.50 9.43 6.06
C PRO A 167 11.19 9.03 4.62
N LEU A 168 12.21 8.64 3.86
CA LEU A 168 12.03 8.23 2.48
C LEU A 168 11.13 6.99 2.35
N ALA A 169 11.13 6.07 3.33
CA ALA A 169 10.26 4.91 3.30
C ALA A 169 8.76 5.28 3.31
N HIS A 170 8.40 6.35 4.00
CA HIS A 170 7.03 6.85 4.00
C HIS A 170 6.66 7.43 2.63
N THR A 171 7.56 8.17 2.01
CA THR A 171 7.37 8.76 0.68
C THR A 171 7.31 7.68 -0.41
N THR A 172 8.24 6.72 -0.41
CA THR A 172 8.21 5.61 -1.38
C THR A 172 6.97 4.76 -1.23
N GLY A 173 6.53 4.51 0.01
CA GLY A 173 5.26 3.84 0.29
C GLY A 173 4.06 4.62 -0.26
N ALA A 174 3.98 5.91 0.02
CA ALA A 174 2.90 6.77 -0.49
C ALA A 174 2.85 6.76 -2.03
N LEU A 175 4.00 6.89 -2.70
CA LEU A 175 4.10 6.86 -4.16
C LEU A 175 3.72 5.49 -4.72
N ALA A 176 4.25 4.40 -4.16
CA ALA A 176 3.92 3.04 -4.57
C ALA A 176 2.41 2.78 -4.44
N GLY A 177 1.81 3.16 -3.31
CA GLY A 177 0.38 3.06 -3.09
C GLY A 177 -0.45 3.85 -4.10
N ALA A 178 -0.08 5.10 -4.35
CA ALA A 178 -0.78 5.96 -5.31
C ALA A 178 -0.72 5.39 -6.73
N VAL A 179 0.46 4.95 -7.19
CA VAL A 179 0.66 4.32 -8.50
C VAL A 179 -0.17 3.04 -8.63
N CYS A 180 -0.07 2.12 -7.66
CA CYS A 180 -0.85 0.89 -7.67
C CYS A 180 -2.36 1.15 -7.68
N ALA A 181 -2.84 2.17 -6.95
CA ALA A 181 -4.25 2.55 -6.96
C ALA A 181 -4.70 3.06 -8.32
N VAL A 182 -3.92 3.95 -8.95
CA VAL A 182 -4.23 4.49 -10.30
C VAL A 182 -4.30 3.37 -11.33
N LEU A 183 -3.33 2.45 -11.32
CA LEU A 183 -3.31 1.30 -12.23
C LEU A 183 -4.51 0.38 -12.02
N ALA A 184 -4.85 0.05 -10.75
CA ALA A 184 -5.99 -0.79 -10.42
C ALA A 184 -7.35 -0.14 -10.74
N LEU A 185 -7.43 1.18 -10.72
CA LEU A 185 -8.64 1.93 -11.11
C LEU A 185 -8.74 2.11 -12.63
N GLY A 186 -7.62 2.30 -13.33
CA GLY A 186 -7.56 2.47 -14.79
C GLY A 186 -7.92 1.18 -15.54
N SER A 187 -7.41 0.04 -15.14
CA SER A 187 -7.71 -1.26 -15.76
C SER A 187 -9.21 -1.61 -15.77
N TRP A 188 -9.95 -1.20 -14.75
CA TRP A 188 -11.41 -1.38 -14.69
C TRP A 188 -12.18 -0.60 -15.75
N ARG A 189 -11.77 0.64 -16.05
CA ARG A 189 -12.44 1.46 -17.08
C ARG A 189 -12.28 0.83 -18.46
N SER A 190 -11.12 0.26 -18.76
CA SER A 190 -10.84 -0.40 -20.04
C SER A 190 -11.67 -1.68 -20.23
N THR A 191 -11.92 -2.44 -19.16
CA THR A 191 -12.72 -3.68 -19.22
C THR A 191 -14.22 -3.38 -19.34
N ALA A 192 -14.71 -2.33 -18.69
CA ALA A 192 -16.10 -1.91 -18.74
C ALA A 192 -16.52 -1.29 -20.11
N LEU A 193 -15.55 -0.83 -20.89
CA LEU A 193 -15.77 -0.22 -22.22
C LEU A 193 -15.63 -1.20 -23.37
N ARG A 194 -15.33 -2.48 -23.15
CA ARG A 194 -15.36 -3.49 -24.22
C ARG A 194 -16.82 -3.76 -24.61
N PRO A 195 -17.24 -3.45 -25.87
CA PRO A 195 -18.56 -3.84 -26.36
C PRO A 195 -18.67 -5.35 -26.30
N SER A 196 -19.79 -5.87 -25.75
CA SER A 196 -20.14 -7.29 -25.91
C SER A 196 -20.17 -7.61 -27.41
N ALA A 197 -19.41 -8.63 -27.83
CA ALA A 197 -19.48 -9.11 -29.19
C ALA A 197 -20.95 -9.41 -29.56
N PRO A 198 -21.42 -9.00 -30.75
CA PRO A 198 -22.80 -9.30 -31.16
C PRO A 198 -22.99 -10.82 -31.17
N ALA A 199 -24.04 -11.27 -30.48
CA ALA A 199 -24.44 -12.68 -30.50
C ALA A 199 -24.60 -13.10 -31.97
N SER A 200 -23.84 -14.10 -32.42
CA SER A 200 -24.01 -14.72 -33.72
C SER A 200 -25.43 -15.27 -33.81
N SER A 201 -26.25 -14.68 -34.68
CA SER A 201 -27.61 -15.14 -34.98
C SER A 201 -27.50 -16.59 -35.51
N PRO A 202 -28.32 -17.53 -35.02
CA PRO A 202 -28.36 -18.86 -35.63
C PRO A 202 -28.90 -18.72 -37.07
N THR A 203 -28.07 -19.15 -38.03
CA THR A 203 -28.52 -19.32 -39.41
C THR A 203 -29.63 -20.36 -39.44
N SER A 204 -30.87 -19.91 -39.73
CA SER A 204 -32.00 -20.80 -40.02
C SER A 204 -31.69 -21.50 -41.34
N SER A 205 -31.31 -22.76 -41.26
CA SER A 205 -31.31 -23.70 -42.41
C SER A 205 -32.76 -24.00 -42.75
N SER A 206 -33.27 -23.35 -43.79
CA SER A 206 -34.53 -23.76 -44.45
C SER A 206 -34.21 -25.04 -45.27
N ALA A 207 -34.59 -26.18 -44.75
CA ALA A 207 -34.72 -27.42 -45.54
C ALA A 207 -35.91 -27.28 -46.50
N GLU A 208 -35.70 -27.29 -47.81
CA GLU A 208 -36.75 -27.56 -48.80
C GLU A 208 -37.17 -29.05 -48.75
N PRO A 209 -38.45 -29.37 -48.79
CA PRO A 209 -38.93 -30.74 -48.99
C PRO A 209 -38.98 -31.08 -50.47
N PRO A 210 -39.04 -32.39 -50.84
CA PRO A 210 -38.94 -32.94 -52.18
C PRO A 210 -40.17 -32.68 -53.07
#